data_e1777ad9f005bfa50368a4b17a9e1399
#
_entry.id   e1777ad9f005bfa50368a4b17a9e1399
#
_cell.length_a   1.000
_cell.length_b   1.000
_cell.length_c   1.000
_cell.angle_alpha   90.00
_cell.angle_beta   90.00
_cell.angle_gamma   90.00
#
_symmetry.space_group_name_H-M   'P 1'
#
loop_
_entity.id
_entity.type
_entity.pdbx_description
1 polymer ?
#
loop_
_entity_poly.entity_id
_entity_poly.type
_entity_poly.pdbx_seq_one_letter_code
_entity_poly.pdbx_strand_id
1 'polypeptide(L)'
;QNILVCCHKSPDGDALGSSLAWSAYLRGLGKQVTVAVPDAFPDFLRWQPDVEKIIRYDRHPEEIDKALKEANLICCLDFNAPERLDSMQEAFEKSTAKRILFDHHLEPQLDAVVSVSRPELSSTSEIVFRVLWQMGEFEKMDKKIASTIYSGMMCDTGGFTYNSSRPEIFFIICQLLTKGIDKDKIYRKVFNNYSQWAIRLRGYLMSQKLNYLEDYHASYYTLTRDDMRNFHYVRGDQEGLVNEPLRIKGAKLSMSLREDDRHDNTVWVS
;
A
#
# COMPACT_ATOMS: atom_id res chain seq x y z
N GLN A 1 16.48 -20.59 5.80
CA GLN A 1 16.77 -19.17 5.98
C GLN A 1 15.51 -18.47 6.46
N ASN A 2 15.62 -17.69 7.53
CA ASN A 2 14.57 -16.85 8.06
C ASN A 2 14.58 -15.51 7.30
N ILE A 3 13.49 -15.18 6.65
CA ILE A 3 13.33 -13.94 5.89
C ILE A 3 12.20 -13.14 6.51
N LEU A 4 12.43 -11.85 6.73
CA LEU A 4 11.39 -10.92 7.11
C LEU A 4 11.07 -10.03 5.92
N VAL A 5 9.79 -9.88 5.60
CA VAL A 5 9.28 -8.95 4.59
C VAL A 5 8.53 -7.84 5.32
N CYS A 6 8.85 -6.60 5.05
CA CYS A 6 8.16 -5.44 5.66
C CYS A 6 7.88 -4.34 4.64
N CYS A 7 6.89 -3.51 4.98
CA CYS A 7 6.49 -2.34 4.23
C CYS A 7 6.22 -1.16 5.16
N HIS A 8 5.86 -0.01 4.60
CA HIS A 8 5.66 1.24 5.36
C HIS A 8 4.47 1.21 6.33
N LYS A 9 4.45 2.17 7.27
CA LYS A 9 3.31 2.45 8.15
C LYS A 9 2.06 2.81 7.35
N SER A 10 0.90 2.52 7.93
CA SER A 10 -0.38 2.72 7.24
C SER A 10 -0.41 2.03 5.88
N PRO A 11 -0.14 0.71 5.83
CA PRO A 11 0.04 0.01 4.57
C PRO A 11 -1.17 0.16 3.65
N ASP A 12 -0.91 0.50 2.42
CA ASP A 12 -1.92 0.59 1.36
C ASP A 12 -1.97 -0.68 0.48
N GLY A 13 -2.60 -0.57 -0.68
CA GLY A 13 -2.77 -1.71 -1.58
C GLY A 13 -1.48 -2.16 -2.24
N ASP A 14 -0.54 -1.25 -2.51
CA ASP A 14 0.75 -1.60 -3.12
C ASP A 14 1.71 -2.18 -2.09
N ALA A 15 1.79 -1.59 -0.91
CA ALA A 15 2.60 -2.10 0.19
C ALA A 15 2.22 -3.54 0.55
N LEU A 16 0.91 -3.86 0.64
CA LEU A 16 0.46 -5.24 0.91
C LEU A 16 0.59 -6.13 -0.33
N GLY A 17 0.24 -5.63 -1.50
CA GLY A 17 0.29 -6.41 -2.74
C GLY A 17 1.70 -6.90 -3.06
N SER A 18 2.68 -5.99 -3.01
CA SER A 18 4.10 -6.32 -3.22
C SER A 18 4.63 -7.26 -2.15
N SER A 19 4.35 -6.99 -0.86
CA SER A 19 4.81 -7.81 0.27
C SER A 19 4.25 -9.22 0.25
N LEU A 20 2.96 -9.38 0.00
CA LEU A 20 2.31 -10.69 -0.08
C LEU A 20 2.77 -11.49 -1.30
N ALA A 21 2.90 -10.83 -2.48
CA ALA A 21 3.39 -11.48 -3.68
C ALA A 21 4.82 -12.01 -3.51
N TRP A 22 5.71 -11.15 -3.00
CA TRP A 22 7.11 -11.52 -2.77
C TRP A 22 7.24 -12.61 -1.71
N SER A 23 6.48 -12.52 -0.62
CA SER A 23 6.49 -13.54 0.43
C SER A 23 5.97 -14.89 -0.04
N ALA A 24 4.92 -14.90 -0.88
CA ALA A 24 4.37 -16.13 -1.46
C ALA A 24 5.40 -16.81 -2.38
N TYR A 25 6.09 -16.04 -3.22
CA TYR A 25 7.19 -16.54 -4.05
C TYR A 25 8.31 -17.17 -3.21
N LEU A 26 8.78 -16.46 -2.19
CA LEU A 26 9.84 -16.96 -1.30
C LEU A 26 9.42 -18.24 -0.55
N ARG A 27 8.18 -18.32 -0.09
CA ARG A 27 7.62 -19.54 0.53
C ARG A 27 7.58 -20.69 -0.47
N GLY A 28 7.25 -20.41 -1.73
CA GLY A 28 7.31 -21.39 -2.83
C GLY A 28 8.72 -21.97 -3.06
N LEU A 29 9.77 -21.21 -2.70
CA LEU A 29 11.16 -21.66 -2.68
C LEU A 29 11.56 -22.39 -1.36
N GLY A 30 10.60 -22.70 -0.49
CA GLY A 30 10.86 -23.38 0.78
C GLY A 30 11.50 -22.49 1.86
N LYS A 31 11.42 -21.16 1.74
CA LYS A 31 11.93 -20.23 2.76
C LYS A 31 10.91 -20.05 3.90
N GLN A 32 11.43 -19.82 5.11
CA GLN A 32 10.61 -19.37 6.23
C GLN A 32 10.45 -17.84 6.15
N VAL A 33 9.23 -17.39 5.94
CA VAL A 33 8.95 -15.96 5.68
C VAL A 33 7.93 -15.42 6.66
N THR A 34 8.34 -14.41 7.42
CA THR A 34 7.48 -13.57 8.25
C THR A 34 7.16 -12.29 7.49
N VAL A 35 5.89 -11.93 7.38
CA VAL A 35 5.46 -10.62 6.86
C VAL A 35 5.07 -9.74 8.04
N ALA A 36 5.76 -8.63 8.20
CA ALA A 36 5.57 -7.69 9.30
C ALA A 36 5.16 -6.31 8.76
N VAL A 37 4.15 -5.70 9.38
CA VAL A 37 3.74 -4.32 9.08
C VAL A 37 3.68 -3.51 10.37
N PRO A 38 3.97 -2.19 10.32
CA PRO A 38 3.99 -1.38 11.53
C PRO A 38 2.64 -1.28 12.24
N ASP A 39 1.56 -1.14 11.48
CA ASP A 39 0.23 -0.88 12.04
C ASP A 39 -0.92 -1.47 11.18
N ALA A 40 -2.15 -1.04 11.44
CA ALA A 40 -3.32 -1.54 10.73
C ALA A 40 -3.38 -1.06 9.28
N PHE A 41 -3.85 -1.92 8.41
CA PHE A 41 -4.17 -1.65 7.02
C PHE A 41 -5.69 -1.62 6.80
N PRO A 42 -6.17 -1.02 5.69
CA PRO A 42 -7.60 -0.93 5.37
C PRO A 42 -8.29 -2.29 5.24
N ASP A 43 -9.54 -2.36 5.71
CA ASP A 43 -10.32 -3.60 5.69
C ASP A 43 -10.62 -4.11 4.28
N PHE A 44 -10.69 -3.23 3.28
CA PHE A 44 -10.90 -3.63 1.89
C PHE A 44 -9.73 -4.42 1.29
N LEU A 45 -8.57 -4.51 1.98
CA LEU A 45 -7.42 -5.33 1.58
C LEU A 45 -7.42 -6.73 2.21
N ARG A 46 -8.31 -7.02 3.17
CA ARG A 46 -8.36 -8.30 3.90
C ARG A 46 -8.71 -9.52 3.06
N TRP A 47 -9.13 -9.33 1.82
CA TRP A 47 -9.40 -10.44 0.90
C TRP A 47 -8.15 -11.03 0.25
N GLN A 48 -7.01 -10.37 0.36
CA GLN A 48 -5.77 -10.82 -0.29
C GLN A 48 -5.31 -12.16 0.29
N PRO A 49 -4.79 -13.06 -0.55
CA PRO A 49 -4.28 -14.34 -0.08
C PRO A 49 -3.17 -14.15 0.97
N ASP A 50 -3.22 -14.97 2.01
CA ASP A 50 -2.24 -14.98 3.12
C ASP A 50 -2.20 -13.69 3.97
N VAL A 51 -3.14 -12.78 3.81
CA VAL A 51 -3.23 -11.55 4.59
C VAL A 51 -3.38 -11.80 6.09
N GLU A 52 -4.00 -12.91 6.47
CA GLU A 52 -4.15 -13.36 7.85
C GLU A 52 -2.83 -13.78 8.51
N LYS A 53 -1.78 -13.98 7.72
CA LYS A 53 -0.43 -14.33 8.19
C LYS A 53 0.45 -13.09 8.46
N ILE A 54 -0.06 -11.90 8.17
CA ILE A 54 0.64 -10.65 8.44
C ILE A 54 0.63 -10.39 9.93
N ILE A 55 1.80 -10.13 10.49
CA ILE A 55 1.96 -9.75 11.89
C ILE A 55 2.08 -8.23 11.98
N ARG A 56 1.30 -7.63 12.87
CA ARG A 56 1.29 -6.18 13.07
C ARG A 56 2.13 -5.82 14.29
N TYR A 57 3.06 -4.91 14.12
CA TYR A 57 3.96 -4.47 15.19
C TYR A 57 3.20 -3.80 16.36
N ASP A 58 2.19 -2.99 16.07
CA ASP A 58 1.35 -2.33 17.08
C ASP A 58 0.55 -3.30 17.97
N ARG A 59 0.53 -4.59 17.63
CA ARG A 59 -0.15 -5.65 18.38
C ARG A 59 0.80 -6.72 18.94
N HIS A 60 1.87 -7.00 18.21
CA HIS A 60 2.80 -8.09 18.51
C HIS A 60 4.26 -7.63 18.36
N PRO A 61 4.69 -6.56 19.10
CA PRO A 61 6.05 -6.02 18.95
C PRO A 61 7.13 -7.05 19.28
N GLU A 62 6.97 -7.80 20.39
CA GLU A 62 7.98 -8.79 20.83
C GLU A 62 8.21 -9.90 19.79
N GLU A 63 7.15 -10.33 19.08
CA GLU A 63 7.25 -11.35 18.05
C GLU A 63 8.04 -10.84 16.84
N ILE A 64 7.80 -9.58 16.43
CA ILE A 64 8.49 -8.98 15.31
C ILE A 64 9.93 -8.61 15.69
N ASP A 65 10.19 -8.11 16.88
CA ASP A 65 11.55 -7.85 17.39
C ASP A 65 12.40 -9.11 17.35
N LYS A 66 11.81 -10.24 17.77
CA LYS A 66 12.46 -11.53 17.69
C LYS A 66 12.71 -11.92 16.22
N ALA A 67 11.73 -11.77 15.35
CA ALA A 67 11.86 -12.10 13.93
C ALA A 67 12.94 -11.23 13.25
N LEU A 68 13.01 -9.93 13.56
CA LEU A 68 14.05 -9.01 13.06
C LEU A 68 15.46 -9.41 13.54
N LYS A 69 15.58 -9.86 14.79
CA LYS A 69 16.85 -10.33 15.36
C LYS A 69 17.32 -11.65 14.75
N GLU A 70 16.40 -12.56 14.44
CA GLU A 70 16.68 -13.89 13.88
C GLU A 70 16.73 -13.92 12.36
N ALA A 71 16.38 -12.82 11.68
CA ALA A 71 16.37 -12.74 10.24
C ALA A 71 17.78 -12.85 9.65
N ASN A 72 17.88 -13.62 8.57
CA ASN A 72 19.09 -13.65 7.71
C ASN A 72 19.01 -12.60 6.61
N LEU A 73 17.77 -12.23 6.23
CA LEU A 73 17.47 -11.26 5.18
C LEU A 73 16.19 -10.50 5.54
N ILE A 74 16.21 -9.20 5.34
CA ILE A 74 15.04 -8.34 5.40
C ILE A 74 14.74 -7.84 3.99
N CYS A 75 13.52 -8.05 3.52
CA CYS A 75 13.02 -7.51 2.27
C CYS A 75 12.18 -6.27 2.56
N CYS A 76 12.70 -5.12 2.17
CA CYS A 76 12.08 -3.81 2.32
C CYS A 76 11.28 -3.50 1.06
N LEU A 77 9.96 -3.41 1.19
CA LEU A 77 9.06 -3.23 0.07
C LEU A 77 8.22 -1.97 0.27
N ASP A 78 8.22 -1.11 -0.74
CA ASP A 78 7.37 0.07 -0.81
C ASP A 78 7.67 1.14 0.25
N PHE A 79 8.93 1.32 0.58
CA PHE A 79 9.40 2.45 1.38
C PHE A 79 10.86 2.76 1.13
N ASN A 80 11.19 4.04 1.12
CA ASN A 80 12.51 4.59 0.78
C ASN A 80 13.40 4.91 1.98
N ALA A 81 12.84 5.00 3.21
CA ALA A 81 13.56 5.44 4.40
C ALA A 81 13.05 4.72 5.67
N PRO A 82 13.93 4.47 6.68
CA PRO A 82 13.55 3.77 7.92
C PRO A 82 12.41 4.42 8.70
N GLU A 83 12.28 5.75 8.63
CA GLU A 83 11.23 6.53 9.32
C GLU A 83 9.83 6.14 8.86
N ARG A 84 9.70 5.57 7.66
CA ARG A 84 8.45 5.02 7.14
C ARG A 84 7.95 3.79 7.91
N LEU A 85 8.78 3.20 8.75
CA LEU A 85 8.43 2.08 9.62
C LEU A 85 7.86 2.52 10.98
N ASP A 86 7.88 3.83 11.31
CA ASP A 86 7.33 4.39 12.54
C ASP A 86 7.77 3.62 13.80
N SER A 87 6.84 3.06 14.57
CA SER A 87 7.13 2.32 15.80
C SER A 87 8.07 1.11 15.62
N MET A 88 8.14 0.53 14.42
CA MET A 88 9.03 -0.60 14.11
C MET A 88 10.44 -0.16 13.72
N GLN A 89 10.70 1.15 13.52
CA GLN A 89 11.96 1.69 13.02
C GLN A 89 13.16 1.26 13.88
N GLU A 90 13.09 1.47 15.18
CA GLU A 90 14.22 1.20 16.10
C GLU A 90 14.65 -0.28 16.08
N ALA A 91 13.68 -1.20 16.08
CA ALA A 91 13.95 -2.63 16.00
C ALA A 91 14.55 -3.03 14.65
N PHE A 92 14.05 -2.44 13.56
CA PHE A 92 14.59 -2.63 12.21
C PHE A 92 16.03 -2.15 12.09
N GLU A 93 16.37 -0.99 12.61
CA GLU A 93 17.72 -0.42 12.56
C GLU A 93 18.74 -1.23 13.39
N LYS A 94 18.31 -1.80 14.50
CA LYS A 94 19.14 -2.70 15.33
C LYS A 94 19.44 -4.04 14.68
N SER A 95 18.68 -4.43 13.66
CA SER A 95 18.90 -5.71 12.98
C SER A 95 20.16 -5.68 12.13
N THR A 96 20.99 -6.73 12.26
CA THR A 96 22.20 -6.93 11.47
C THR A 96 21.97 -7.75 10.19
N ALA A 97 20.74 -8.10 9.90
CA ALA A 97 20.37 -8.85 8.71
C ALA A 97 20.70 -8.05 7.44
N LYS A 98 21.09 -8.76 6.37
CA LYS A 98 21.21 -8.15 5.04
C LYS A 98 19.85 -7.62 4.60
N ARG A 99 19.84 -6.52 3.86
CA ARG A 99 18.60 -5.89 3.35
C ARG A 99 18.58 -5.93 1.84
N ILE A 100 17.40 -6.15 1.28
CA ILE A 100 17.11 -5.86 -0.13
C ILE A 100 15.96 -4.86 -0.17
N LEU A 101 15.99 -3.97 -1.17
CA LEU A 101 15.02 -2.90 -1.34
C LEU A 101 14.32 -3.04 -2.70
N PHE A 102 12.99 -3.09 -2.70
CA PHE A 102 12.16 -2.89 -3.88
C PHE A 102 11.23 -1.71 -3.58
N ASP A 103 11.39 -0.62 -4.32
CA ASP A 103 10.70 0.62 -4.02
C ASP A 103 10.60 1.53 -5.25
N HIS A 104 9.51 2.27 -5.35
CA HIS A 104 9.29 3.24 -6.41
C HIS A 104 9.25 4.70 -5.90
N HIS A 105 9.51 4.93 -4.62
CA HIS A 105 9.61 6.28 -4.06
C HIS A 105 10.94 6.95 -4.43
N LEU A 106 10.94 8.28 -4.41
CA LEU A 106 12.13 9.10 -4.67
C LEU A 106 13.11 9.02 -3.49
N GLU A 107 14.41 9.22 -3.79
CA GLU A 107 15.47 9.42 -2.78
C GLU A 107 15.58 8.30 -1.74
N PRO A 108 15.93 7.06 -2.15
CA PRO A 108 16.08 5.96 -1.20
C PRO A 108 17.23 6.23 -0.22
N GLN A 109 16.94 6.06 1.08
CA GLN A 109 17.88 6.27 2.19
C GLN A 109 18.23 4.96 2.92
N LEU A 110 17.80 3.82 2.38
CA LEU A 110 18.06 2.51 2.94
C LEU A 110 19.37 1.90 2.42
N ASP A 111 20.26 1.50 3.34
CA ASP A 111 21.41 0.67 2.98
C ASP A 111 20.93 -0.76 2.71
N ALA A 112 21.12 -1.23 1.49
CA ALA A 112 20.69 -2.53 1.02
C ALA A 112 21.73 -3.17 0.10
N VAL A 113 21.98 -4.48 0.28
CA VAL A 113 22.93 -5.24 -0.58
C VAL A 113 22.43 -5.39 -2.02
N VAL A 114 21.11 -5.30 -2.21
CA VAL A 114 20.44 -5.20 -3.51
C VAL A 114 19.37 -4.13 -3.39
N SER A 115 19.40 -3.16 -4.30
CA SER A 115 18.40 -2.10 -4.36
C SER A 115 17.82 -2.02 -5.77
N VAL A 116 16.52 -2.16 -5.88
CA VAL A 116 15.73 -1.92 -7.09
C VAL A 116 14.79 -0.76 -6.78
N SER A 117 15.36 0.45 -6.81
CA SER A 117 14.60 1.70 -6.65
C SER A 117 14.31 2.27 -8.04
N ARG A 118 13.03 2.42 -8.38
CA ARG A 118 12.58 2.76 -9.73
C ARG A 118 11.39 3.75 -9.68
N PRO A 119 11.65 5.03 -9.39
CA PRO A 119 10.59 6.03 -9.23
C PRO A 119 9.73 6.26 -10.49
N GLU A 120 10.24 5.90 -11.66
CA GLU A 120 9.50 5.95 -12.91
C GLU A 120 8.46 4.84 -13.07
N LEU A 121 8.49 3.81 -12.23
CA LEU A 121 7.50 2.72 -12.27
C LEU A 121 6.24 3.10 -11.49
N SER A 122 5.12 2.47 -11.86
CA SER A 122 3.81 2.82 -11.32
C SER A 122 3.61 2.37 -9.88
N SER A 123 4.37 1.38 -9.42
CA SER A 123 4.20 0.76 -8.11
C SER A 123 5.34 -0.20 -7.78
N THR A 124 5.52 -0.52 -6.52
CA THR A 124 6.43 -1.58 -6.05
C THR A 124 5.95 -2.97 -6.49
N SER A 125 4.64 -3.19 -6.61
CA SER A 125 4.08 -4.42 -7.18
C SER A 125 4.48 -4.61 -8.65
N GLU A 126 4.60 -3.54 -9.45
CA GLU A 126 5.18 -3.60 -10.78
C GLU A 126 6.65 -4.04 -10.74
N ILE A 127 7.42 -3.53 -9.77
CA ILE A 127 8.82 -3.95 -9.58
C ILE A 127 8.89 -5.45 -9.27
N VAL A 128 8.08 -5.94 -8.34
CA VAL A 128 8.02 -7.37 -7.99
C VAL A 128 7.72 -8.22 -9.22
N PHE A 129 6.73 -7.83 -10.05
CA PHE A 129 6.47 -8.54 -11.31
C PHE A 129 7.70 -8.57 -12.20
N ARG A 130 8.34 -7.42 -12.44
CA ARG A 130 9.50 -7.29 -13.33
C ARG A 130 10.69 -8.12 -12.84
N VAL A 131 10.94 -8.14 -11.53
CA VAL A 131 12.00 -8.98 -10.94
C VAL A 131 11.70 -10.46 -11.19
N LEU A 132 10.50 -10.93 -10.89
CA LEU A 132 10.10 -12.32 -11.13
C LEU A 132 10.17 -12.69 -12.61
N TRP A 133 9.78 -11.80 -13.50
CA TRP A 133 9.87 -11.99 -14.95
C TRP A 133 11.31 -12.11 -15.42
N GLN A 134 12.21 -11.21 -14.99
CA GLN A 134 13.63 -11.22 -15.35
C GLN A 134 14.38 -12.43 -14.80
N MET A 135 13.95 -12.96 -13.65
CA MET A 135 14.48 -14.18 -13.06
C MET A 135 13.99 -15.46 -13.77
N GLY A 136 13.08 -15.35 -14.75
CA GLY A 136 12.48 -16.51 -15.42
C GLY A 136 11.44 -17.26 -14.58
N GLU A 137 10.95 -16.64 -13.51
CA GLU A 137 10.03 -17.26 -12.54
C GLU A 137 8.55 -17.07 -12.89
N PHE A 138 8.24 -16.38 -14.00
CA PHE A 138 6.86 -16.10 -14.40
C PHE A 138 6.01 -17.36 -14.52
N GLU A 139 6.56 -18.44 -15.11
CA GLU A 139 5.80 -19.68 -15.29
C GLU A 139 5.41 -20.33 -13.96
N LYS A 140 6.21 -20.15 -12.92
CA LYS A 140 5.94 -20.64 -11.56
C LYS A 140 4.98 -19.72 -10.76
N MET A 141 4.72 -18.52 -11.27
CA MET A 141 3.77 -17.59 -10.63
C MET A 141 2.36 -18.19 -10.67
N ASP A 142 1.80 -18.41 -9.50
CA ASP A 142 0.42 -18.88 -9.37
C ASP A 142 -0.60 -17.72 -9.38
N LYS A 143 -1.87 -18.08 -9.39
CA LYS A 143 -2.98 -17.12 -9.35
C LYS A 143 -2.96 -16.22 -8.11
N LYS A 144 -2.46 -16.70 -6.97
CA LYS A 144 -2.40 -15.91 -5.73
C LYS A 144 -1.42 -14.76 -5.88
N ILE A 145 -0.18 -15.08 -6.30
CA ILE A 145 0.88 -14.08 -6.56
C ILE A 145 0.40 -13.08 -7.62
N ALA A 146 -0.16 -13.56 -8.72
CA ALA A 146 -0.68 -12.70 -9.78
C ALA A 146 -1.80 -11.77 -9.30
N SER A 147 -2.71 -12.26 -8.43
CA SER A 147 -3.81 -11.44 -7.89
C SER A 147 -3.32 -10.33 -6.96
N THR A 148 -2.31 -10.60 -6.13
CA THR A 148 -1.75 -9.60 -5.21
C THR A 148 -0.95 -8.54 -5.96
N ILE A 149 -0.13 -8.93 -6.95
CA ILE A 149 0.58 -7.98 -7.82
C ILE A 149 -0.41 -7.08 -8.55
N TYR A 150 -1.43 -7.67 -9.20
CA TYR A 150 -2.45 -6.90 -9.91
C TYR A 150 -3.16 -5.91 -8.98
N SER A 151 -3.50 -6.35 -7.76
CA SER A 151 -4.15 -5.50 -6.76
C SER A 151 -3.29 -4.30 -6.35
N GLY A 152 -1.99 -4.51 -6.11
CA GLY A 152 -1.07 -3.43 -5.77
C GLY A 152 -0.94 -2.42 -6.90
N MET A 153 -0.63 -2.87 -8.12
CA MET A 153 -0.56 -2.00 -9.30
C MET A 153 -1.86 -1.22 -9.51
N MET A 154 -3.00 -1.86 -9.33
CA MET A 154 -4.32 -1.24 -9.48
C MET A 154 -4.59 -0.17 -8.43
N CYS A 155 -4.22 -0.41 -7.16
CA CYS A 155 -4.40 0.56 -6.08
C CYS A 155 -3.58 1.82 -6.35
N ASP A 156 -2.32 1.67 -6.68
CA ASP A 156 -1.38 2.78 -6.82
C ASP A 156 -1.57 3.62 -8.09
N THR A 157 -2.32 3.08 -9.03
CA THR A 157 -2.68 3.77 -10.28
C THR A 157 -4.14 4.23 -10.32
N GLY A 158 -4.86 4.14 -9.19
CA GLY A 158 -6.28 4.48 -9.13
C GLY A 158 -7.11 3.71 -10.14
N GLY A 159 -6.91 2.39 -10.25
CA GLY A 159 -7.57 1.56 -11.24
C GLY A 159 -7.05 1.78 -12.67
N PHE A 160 -5.77 2.11 -12.81
CA PHE A 160 -5.10 2.42 -14.07
C PHE A 160 -5.61 3.69 -14.74
N THR A 161 -5.98 4.69 -13.95
CA THR A 161 -6.46 6.00 -14.45
C THR A 161 -5.36 7.07 -14.43
N TYR A 162 -4.32 6.89 -13.64
CA TYR A 162 -3.13 7.76 -13.59
C TYR A 162 -1.84 6.94 -13.45
N ASN A 163 -0.69 7.56 -13.72
CA ASN A 163 0.62 6.91 -13.70
C ASN A 163 0.69 5.56 -14.44
N SER A 164 -0.15 5.38 -15.47
CA SER A 164 -0.33 4.09 -16.15
C SER A 164 -0.32 4.18 -17.69
N SER A 165 0.24 5.27 -18.24
CA SER A 165 0.26 5.50 -19.69
C SER A 165 1.36 4.70 -20.44
N ARG A 166 2.24 3.99 -19.71
CA ARG A 166 3.31 3.19 -20.32
C ARG A 166 2.76 1.86 -20.84
N PRO A 167 3.06 1.47 -22.10
CA PRO A 167 2.59 0.21 -22.70
C PRO A 167 2.93 -1.03 -21.89
N GLU A 168 4.06 -1.02 -21.18
CA GLU A 168 4.54 -2.14 -20.37
C GLU A 168 3.56 -2.48 -19.24
N ILE A 169 2.84 -1.51 -18.69
CA ILE A 169 1.83 -1.74 -17.66
C ILE A 169 0.73 -2.66 -18.21
N PHE A 170 0.23 -2.36 -19.40
CA PHE A 170 -0.81 -3.18 -20.03
C PHE A 170 -0.29 -4.54 -20.48
N PHE A 171 0.99 -4.63 -20.89
CA PHE A 171 1.63 -5.91 -21.12
C PHE A 171 1.65 -6.75 -19.83
N ILE A 172 2.07 -6.17 -18.70
CA ILE A 172 2.08 -6.86 -17.40
C ILE A 172 0.66 -7.31 -17.02
N ILE A 173 -0.34 -6.45 -17.16
CA ILE A 173 -1.74 -6.80 -16.90
C ILE A 173 -2.16 -7.98 -17.76
N CYS A 174 -1.84 -7.96 -19.06
CA CYS A 174 -2.14 -9.08 -19.97
C CYS A 174 -1.53 -10.38 -19.47
N GLN A 175 -0.25 -10.36 -19.06
CA GLN A 175 0.42 -11.53 -18.52
C GLN A 175 -0.22 -12.03 -17.21
N LEU A 176 -0.56 -11.13 -16.29
CA LEU A 176 -1.24 -11.49 -15.04
C LEU A 176 -2.62 -12.13 -15.30
N LEU A 177 -3.35 -11.66 -16.31
CA LEU A 177 -4.63 -12.26 -16.73
C LEU A 177 -4.47 -13.70 -17.22
N THR A 178 -3.34 -14.05 -17.86
CA THR A 178 -3.08 -15.44 -18.28
C THR A 178 -2.97 -16.41 -17.09
N LYS A 179 -2.68 -15.90 -15.87
CA LYS A 179 -2.69 -16.68 -14.63
C LYS A 179 -4.09 -16.93 -14.06
N GLY A 180 -5.14 -16.52 -14.79
CA GLY A 180 -6.54 -16.77 -14.44
C GLY A 180 -7.09 -15.90 -13.33
N ILE A 181 -6.52 -14.72 -13.09
CA ILE A 181 -7.09 -13.74 -12.14
C ILE A 181 -8.43 -13.21 -12.67
N ASP A 182 -9.32 -12.88 -11.74
CA ASP A 182 -10.58 -12.18 -12.04
C ASP A 182 -10.41 -10.69 -11.66
N LYS A 183 -9.97 -9.89 -12.62
CA LYS A 183 -9.70 -8.46 -12.42
C LYS A 183 -10.93 -7.67 -11.97
N ASP A 184 -12.12 -8.05 -12.47
CA ASP A 184 -13.36 -7.36 -12.13
C ASP A 184 -13.79 -7.66 -10.69
N LYS A 185 -13.55 -8.89 -10.22
CA LYS A 185 -13.75 -9.27 -8.82
C LYS A 185 -12.76 -8.55 -7.92
N ILE A 186 -11.50 -8.42 -8.33
CA ILE A 186 -10.47 -7.68 -7.58
C ILE A 186 -10.87 -6.21 -7.49
N TYR A 187 -11.26 -5.59 -8.61
CA TYR A 187 -11.72 -4.20 -8.65
C TYR A 187 -12.89 -3.95 -7.68
N ARG A 188 -13.90 -4.82 -7.72
CA ARG A 188 -15.05 -4.71 -6.80
C ARG A 188 -14.65 -4.82 -5.34
N LYS A 189 -13.68 -5.67 -5.00
CA LYS A 189 -13.20 -5.82 -3.63
C LYS A 189 -12.44 -4.61 -3.10
N VAL A 190 -11.72 -3.92 -3.98
CA VAL A 190 -10.91 -2.76 -3.62
C VAL A 190 -11.73 -1.47 -3.68
N PHE A 191 -12.40 -1.20 -4.80
CA PHE A 191 -13.04 0.10 -5.05
C PHE A 191 -14.56 0.12 -4.83
N ASN A 192 -15.21 -1.04 -4.77
CA ASN A 192 -16.66 -1.15 -4.62
C ASN A 192 -17.05 -1.94 -3.36
N ASN A 193 -16.33 -1.76 -2.27
CA ASN A 193 -16.55 -2.47 -1.00
C ASN A 193 -16.73 -1.50 0.19
N TYR A 194 -17.38 -0.38 -0.06
CA TYR A 194 -17.68 0.60 0.97
C TYR A 194 -18.92 0.25 1.77
N SER A 195 -18.89 0.55 3.07
CA SER A 195 -20.09 0.54 3.90
C SER A 195 -21.06 1.65 3.47
N GLN A 196 -22.35 1.52 3.84
CA GLN A 196 -23.30 2.62 3.62
C GLN A 196 -22.85 3.91 4.34
N TRP A 197 -22.16 3.81 5.47
CA TRP A 197 -21.66 4.93 6.23
C TRP A 197 -20.50 5.64 5.52
N ALA A 198 -19.59 4.87 4.95
CA ALA A 198 -18.52 5.41 4.12
C ALA A 198 -19.07 6.19 2.92
N ILE A 199 -20.08 5.65 2.21
CA ILE A 199 -20.72 6.35 1.08
C ILE A 199 -21.39 7.64 1.55
N ARG A 200 -22.10 7.61 2.68
CA ARG A 200 -22.73 8.82 3.25
C ARG A 200 -21.70 9.87 3.68
N LEU A 201 -20.62 9.43 4.33
CA LEU A 201 -19.52 10.32 4.73
C LEU A 201 -18.90 10.99 3.50
N ARG A 202 -18.59 10.23 2.46
CA ARG A 202 -18.04 10.78 1.19
C ARG A 202 -18.97 11.82 0.58
N GLY A 203 -20.26 11.53 0.50
CA GLY A 203 -21.27 12.48 0.03
C GLY A 203 -21.34 13.75 0.89
N TYR A 204 -21.31 13.61 2.22
CA TYR A 204 -21.31 14.73 3.15
C TYR A 204 -20.05 15.60 3.00
N LEU A 205 -18.86 14.99 2.97
CA LEU A 205 -17.61 15.74 2.82
C LEU A 205 -17.57 16.51 1.50
N MET A 206 -18.02 15.92 0.41
CA MET A 206 -18.03 16.58 -0.91
C MET A 206 -19.12 17.66 -1.03
N SER A 207 -20.26 17.50 -0.38
CA SER A 207 -21.37 18.47 -0.49
C SER A 207 -21.37 19.57 0.56
N GLN A 208 -20.84 19.31 1.76
CA GLN A 208 -20.94 20.22 2.90
C GLN A 208 -19.60 20.74 3.41
N LYS A 209 -18.51 20.03 3.16
CA LYS A 209 -17.18 20.37 3.71
C LYS A 209 -16.16 20.76 2.65
N LEU A 210 -16.44 20.50 1.38
CA LEU A 210 -15.55 20.86 0.28
C LEU A 210 -15.53 22.39 0.11
N ASN A 211 -14.33 22.96 0.12
CA ASN A 211 -14.05 24.34 -0.22
C ASN A 211 -13.20 24.37 -1.49
N TYR A 212 -13.63 25.12 -2.49
CA TYR A 212 -12.87 25.36 -3.70
C TYR A 212 -12.39 26.82 -3.75
N LEU A 213 -11.10 27.01 -3.87
CA LEU A 213 -10.42 28.30 -3.93
C LEU A 213 -10.10 28.61 -5.40
N GLU A 214 -10.97 29.34 -6.08
CA GLU A 214 -10.90 29.61 -7.53
C GLU A 214 -9.56 30.22 -7.94
N ASP A 215 -9.08 31.24 -7.23
CA ASP A 215 -7.85 31.97 -7.51
C ASP A 215 -6.60 31.06 -7.46
N TYR A 216 -6.65 30.00 -6.68
CA TYR A 216 -5.53 29.06 -6.47
C TYR A 216 -5.72 27.76 -7.25
N HIS A 217 -6.87 27.56 -7.90
CA HIS A 217 -7.23 26.27 -8.51
C HIS A 217 -7.09 25.08 -7.54
N ALA A 218 -7.39 25.32 -6.27
CA ALA A 218 -7.17 24.41 -5.17
C ALA A 218 -8.45 24.11 -4.41
N SER A 219 -8.52 22.94 -3.83
CA SER A 219 -9.63 22.55 -2.96
C SER A 219 -9.13 21.94 -1.66
N TYR A 220 -9.95 22.02 -0.64
CA TYR A 220 -9.73 21.27 0.60
C TYR A 220 -11.05 20.89 1.23
N TYR A 221 -11.03 19.86 2.05
CA TYR A 221 -12.11 19.50 2.95
C TYR A 221 -11.57 19.07 4.31
N THR A 222 -12.41 19.22 5.33
CA THR A 222 -12.05 18.87 6.70
C THR A 222 -12.89 17.70 7.19
N LEU A 223 -12.27 16.74 7.87
CA LEU A 223 -12.90 15.62 8.54
C LEU A 223 -12.61 15.72 10.04
N THR A 224 -13.62 16.11 10.82
CA THR A 224 -13.50 16.26 12.27
C THR A 224 -13.76 14.95 13.01
N ARG A 225 -13.36 14.87 14.29
CA ARG A 225 -13.70 13.73 15.15
C ARG A 225 -15.21 13.51 15.28
N ASP A 226 -15.98 14.60 15.30
CA ASP A 226 -17.44 14.53 15.33
C ASP A 226 -18.00 13.91 14.05
N ASP A 227 -17.50 14.32 12.89
CA ASP A 227 -17.86 13.71 11.62
C ASP A 227 -17.52 12.22 11.62
N MET A 228 -16.32 11.85 12.09
CA MET A 228 -15.91 10.45 12.19
C MET A 228 -16.85 9.62 13.08
N ARG A 229 -17.28 10.17 14.23
CA ARG A 229 -18.24 9.51 15.13
C ARG A 229 -19.63 9.36 14.48
N ASN A 230 -20.13 10.44 13.89
CA ASN A 230 -21.48 10.50 13.31
C ASN A 230 -21.64 9.55 12.12
N PHE A 231 -20.56 9.31 11.37
CA PHE A 231 -20.57 8.43 10.20
C PHE A 231 -19.93 7.08 10.45
N HIS A 232 -19.67 6.71 11.71
CA HIS A 232 -19.05 5.42 12.06
C HIS A 232 -17.78 5.12 11.22
N TYR A 233 -16.93 6.14 11.09
CA TYR A 233 -15.73 6.09 10.27
C TYR A 233 -14.83 4.92 10.64
N VAL A 234 -14.39 4.19 9.64
CA VAL A 234 -13.31 3.20 9.75
C VAL A 234 -12.17 3.56 8.81
N ARG A 235 -10.96 3.13 9.17
CA ARG A 235 -9.78 3.41 8.36
C ARG A 235 -9.95 2.86 6.94
N GLY A 236 -9.71 3.71 5.94
CA GLY A 236 -9.92 3.39 4.53
C GLY A 236 -11.21 4.00 3.92
N ASP A 237 -12.16 4.49 4.74
CA ASP A 237 -13.42 5.06 4.23
C ASP A 237 -13.20 6.29 3.34
N GLN A 238 -12.11 7.03 3.57
CA GLN A 238 -11.74 8.20 2.75
C GLN A 238 -10.67 7.89 1.68
N GLU A 239 -10.30 6.61 1.50
CA GLU A 239 -9.29 6.25 0.51
C GLU A 239 -9.68 6.76 -0.88
N GLY A 240 -8.74 7.46 -1.55
CA GLY A 240 -8.96 8.09 -2.86
C GLY A 240 -9.90 9.31 -2.85
N LEU A 241 -10.57 9.64 -1.72
CA LEU A 241 -11.52 10.77 -1.68
C LEU A 241 -10.83 12.11 -1.91
N VAL A 242 -9.58 12.27 -1.50
CA VAL A 242 -8.79 13.48 -1.74
C VAL A 242 -8.63 13.79 -3.25
N ASN A 243 -8.75 12.79 -4.10
CA ASN A 243 -8.64 12.96 -5.55
C ASN A 243 -9.98 13.36 -6.22
N GLU A 244 -11.12 13.18 -5.55
CA GLU A 244 -12.42 13.53 -6.13
C GLU A 244 -12.54 15.01 -6.56
N PRO A 245 -12.08 16.00 -5.74
CA PRO A 245 -12.14 17.39 -6.14
C PRO A 245 -11.24 17.76 -7.33
N LEU A 246 -10.24 16.94 -7.65
CA LEU A 246 -9.41 17.16 -8.85
C LEU A 246 -10.19 16.98 -10.15
N ARG A 247 -11.42 16.43 -10.08
CA ARG A 247 -12.36 16.33 -11.21
C ARG A 247 -13.06 17.66 -11.51
N ILE A 248 -12.95 18.66 -10.63
CA ILE A 248 -13.42 20.01 -10.91
C ILE A 248 -12.58 20.58 -12.05
N LYS A 249 -13.24 21.12 -13.08
CA LYS A 249 -12.55 21.69 -14.23
C LYS A 249 -11.57 22.78 -13.80
N GLY A 250 -10.28 22.58 -14.09
CA GLY A 250 -9.20 23.51 -13.76
C GLY A 250 -8.58 23.32 -12.38
N ALA A 251 -9.10 22.43 -11.52
CA ALA A 251 -8.46 22.12 -10.24
C ALA A 251 -7.07 21.52 -10.44
N LYS A 252 -6.11 21.98 -9.64
CA LYS A 252 -4.71 21.56 -9.70
C LYS A 252 -4.22 20.96 -8.39
N LEU A 253 -4.91 21.24 -7.28
CA LEU A 253 -4.56 20.78 -5.95
C LEU A 253 -5.82 20.40 -5.18
N SER A 254 -5.73 19.32 -4.43
CA SER A 254 -6.75 18.93 -3.46
C SER A 254 -6.08 18.49 -2.16
N MET A 255 -6.65 18.90 -1.03
CA MET A 255 -6.14 18.56 0.29
C MET A 255 -7.26 17.99 1.17
N SER A 256 -6.91 16.96 1.90
CA SER A 256 -7.72 16.40 2.99
C SER A 256 -7.10 16.76 4.32
N LEU A 257 -7.88 17.40 5.20
CA LEU A 257 -7.46 17.76 6.56
C LEU A 257 -8.28 16.94 7.54
N ARG A 258 -7.66 15.92 8.15
CA ARG A 258 -8.34 15.01 9.10
C ARG A 258 -7.79 15.21 10.51
N GLU A 259 -8.66 15.47 11.48
CA GLU A 259 -8.28 15.45 12.90
C GLU A 259 -7.74 14.05 13.28
N ASP A 260 -6.66 14.02 14.05
CA ASP A 260 -6.16 12.78 14.63
C ASP A 260 -7.15 12.25 15.68
N ASP A 261 -7.41 10.95 15.66
CA ASP A 261 -8.36 10.29 16.55
C ASP A 261 -7.78 10.00 17.95
N ARG A 262 -6.44 10.13 18.11
CA ARG A 262 -5.71 9.79 19.35
C ARG A 262 -5.02 10.99 19.99
N HIS A 263 -4.54 11.94 19.19
CA HIS A 263 -3.75 13.08 19.67
C HIS A 263 -4.52 14.37 19.46
N ASP A 264 -4.68 15.14 20.56
CA ASP A 264 -5.33 16.44 20.49
C ASP A 264 -4.49 17.46 19.71
N ASN A 265 -5.15 18.41 19.07
CA ASN A 265 -4.53 19.47 18.27
C ASN A 265 -3.62 18.97 17.13
N THR A 266 -3.84 17.74 16.67
CA THR A 266 -3.10 17.13 15.57
C THR A 266 -4.03 16.93 14.38
N VAL A 267 -3.53 17.29 13.18
CA VAL A 267 -4.25 17.14 11.91
C VAL A 267 -3.36 16.41 10.92
N TRP A 268 -3.92 15.36 10.32
CA TRP A 268 -3.32 14.68 9.18
C TRP A 268 -3.66 15.44 7.90
N VAL A 269 -2.65 15.67 7.07
CA VAL A 269 -2.79 16.33 5.76
C VAL A 269 -2.40 15.33 4.68
N SER A 270 -3.27 15.19 3.69
CA SER A 270 -3.03 14.38 2.48
C SER A 270 -3.28 15.21 1.25
#